data_7382d8f53ddcbc66b908d5485576c6ec
#
_entry.id   7382d8f53ddcbc66b908d5485576c6ec
#
_cell.length_a   1.000
_cell.length_b   1.000
_cell.length_c   1.000
_cell.angle_alpha   90.00
_cell.angle_beta   90.00
_cell.angle_gamma   90.00
#
_symmetry.space_group_name_H-M   'P 1'
#
loop_
_entity.id
_entity.type
_entity.pdbx_description
1 polymer ?
#
loop_
_entity_poly.entity_id
_entity_poly.type
_entity_poly.pdbx_seq_one_letter_code
_entity_poly.pdbx_strand_id
1 'polypeptide(L)'
;VTKKGRISAVHCTDVFDNTSRLWDFPHEIIRIHEKYGFEYRNRITIWKEPLKVRMRTMVQSLMHKFIVEDSTKCFTAMPDYVLIFTKKGENKVPVTHEHGLKHYFGETPILPNILRAWNNANDSKLNEDQLWSYLNEKFDDATDPKTNKLSHYIWQRYASSVWDDIRIDNVLP
;
A
#
# COMPACT_ATOMS: atom_id res chain seq x y z
N VAL A 1 22.75 5.91 -5.86
CA VAL A 1 22.63 5.32 -7.21
C VAL A 1 22.11 3.89 -7.08
N THR A 2 20.95 3.61 -7.69
CA THR A 2 20.34 2.26 -7.64
C THR A 2 21.18 1.26 -8.44
N LYS A 3 21.56 0.14 -7.82
CA LYS A 3 22.30 -0.94 -8.48
C LYS A 3 21.42 -1.64 -9.53
N LYS A 4 22.05 -2.26 -10.57
CA LYS A 4 21.34 -3.05 -11.59
C LYS A 4 20.53 -4.19 -10.96
N GLY A 5 19.36 -4.47 -11.51
CA GLY A 5 18.45 -5.49 -11.01
C GLY A 5 17.77 -5.19 -9.66
N ARG A 6 17.97 -3.99 -9.09
CA ARG A 6 17.34 -3.58 -7.83
C ARG A 6 16.08 -2.77 -8.07
N ILE A 7 15.21 -2.79 -7.06
CA ILE A 7 13.91 -2.12 -7.06
C ILE A 7 14.08 -0.67 -6.60
N SER A 8 13.31 0.22 -7.22
CA SER A 8 13.01 1.58 -6.77
C SER A 8 11.50 1.71 -6.61
N ALA A 9 11.06 2.29 -5.52
CA ALA A 9 9.66 2.57 -5.26
C ALA A 9 9.47 4.08 -5.08
N VAL A 10 8.44 4.62 -5.73
CA VAL A 10 8.11 6.06 -5.67
C VAL A 10 6.66 6.22 -5.27
N HIS A 11 6.43 6.94 -4.17
CA HIS A 11 5.11 7.33 -3.73
C HIS A 11 4.69 8.63 -4.41
N CYS A 12 3.52 8.66 -5.02
CA CYS A 12 2.98 9.84 -5.69
C CYS A 12 1.45 9.80 -5.73
N THR A 13 0.86 10.90 -6.17
CA THR A 13 -0.57 11.02 -6.47
C THR A 13 -0.75 11.86 -7.73
N ASP A 14 -1.93 11.80 -8.34
CA ASP A 14 -2.31 12.76 -9.35
C ASP A 14 -2.45 14.16 -8.73
N VAL A 15 -2.22 15.19 -9.51
CA VAL A 15 -2.33 16.59 -9.08
C VAL A 15 -3.21 17.37 -10.03
N PHE A 16 -3.86 18.43 -9.52
CA PHE A 16 -4.56 19.37 -10.37
C PHE A 16 -3.62 20.45 -10.89
N ASP A 17 -3.76 20.80 -12.14
CA ASP A 17 -3.12 21.97 -12.70
C ASP A 17 -3.83 23.28 -12.26
N ASN A 18 -3.28 24.43 -12.68
CA ASN A 18 -3.82 25.74 -12.34
C ASN A 18 -5.23 25.99 -12.92
N THR A 19 -5.71 25.14 -13.82
CA THR A 19 -7.05 25.20 -14.43
C THR A 19 -8.02 24.18 -13.83
N SER A 20 -7.66 23.54 -12.72
CA SER A 20 -8.41 22.47 -12.05
C SER A 20 -8.59 21.21 -12.92
N ARG A 21 -7.74 21.00 -13.92
CA ARG A 21 -7.71 19.77 -14.70
C ARG A 21 -6.74 18.80 -14.03
N LEU A 22 -7.08 17.52 -14.07
CA LEU A 22 -6.22 16.47 -13.55
C LEU A 22 -4.97 16.32 -14.42
N TRP A 23 -3.80 16.39 -13.79
CA TRP A 23 -2.51 16.09 -14.42
C TRP A 23 -2.04 14.72 -13.94
N ASP A 24 -1.83 13.82 -14.90
CA ASP A 24 -1.33 12.46 -14.64
C ASP A 24 0.16 12.51 -14.27
N PHE A 25 0.44 12.97 -13.06
CA PHE A 25 1.81 13.06 -12.52
C PHE A 25 2.50 11.70 -12.39
N PRO A 26 1.81 10.59 -12.02
CA PRO A 26 2.38 9.26 -12.05
C PRO A 26 2.97 8.87 -13.41
N HIS A 27 2.30 9.24 -14.50
CA HIS A 27 2.79 8.97 -15.85
C HIS A 27 4.12 9.69 -16.16
N GLU A 28 4.24 10.94 -15.73
CA GLU A 28 5.50 11.68 -15.91
C GLU A 28 6.65 11.05 -15.11
N ILE A 29 6.40 10.58 -13.90
CA ILE A 29 7.38 9.84 -13.11
C ILE A 29 7.82 8.57 -13.82
N ILE A 30 6.88 7.82 -14.41
CA ILE A 30 7.19 6.61 -15.18
C ILE A 30 8.12 6.96 -16.36
N ARG A 31 7.76 7.95 -17.18
CA ARG A 31 8.57 8.39 -18.32
C ARG A 31 9.99 8.80 -17.92
N ILE A 32 10.12 9.56 -16.82
CA ILE A 32 11.42 9.96 -16.30
C ILE A 32 12.25 8.72 -15.91
N HIS A 33 11.67 7.79 -15.17
CA HIS A 33 12.38 6.58 -14.74
C HIS A 33 12.83 5.72 -15.93
N GLU A 34 11.98 5.54 -16.92
CA GLU A 34 12.31 4.81 -18.16
C GLU A 34 13.47 5.46 -18.90
N LYS A 35 13.46 6.79 -19.02
CA LYS A 35 14.57 7.56 -19.63
C LYS A 35 15.91 7.30 -18.94
N TYR A 36 15.91 7.08 -17.62
CA TYR A 36 17.12 6.80 -16.85
C TYR A 36 17.40 5.29 -16.67
N GLY A 37 16.77 4.46 -17.49
CA GLY A 37 17.05 3.02 -17.59
C GLY A 37 16.46 2.20 -16.47
N PHE A 38 15.27 2.57 -16.03
CA PHE A 38 14.41 1.73 -15.21
C PHE A 38 13.32 1.11 -16.08
N GLU A 39 12.76 0.01 -15.61
CA GLU A 39 11.58 -0.63 -16.19
C GLU A 39 10.45 -0.51 -15.18
N TYR A 40 9.33 0.01 -15.64
CA TYR A 40 8.11 0.06 -14.84
C TYR A 40 7.55 -1.35 -14.67
N ARG A 41 7.32 -1.79 -13.43
CA ARG A 41 6.91 -3.15 -13.10
C ARG A 41 5.49 -3.25 -12.57
N ASN A 42 5.13 -2.37 -11.66
CA ASN A 42 3.85 -2.47 -10.97
C ASN A 42 3.42 -1.13 -10.37
N ARG A 43 2.12 -1.05 -10.06
CA ARG A 43 1.49 0.05 -9.33
C ARG A 43 0.67 -0.52 -8.18
N ILE A 44 0.90 0.00 -7.00
CA ILE A 44 0.07 -0.26 -5.85
C ILE A 44 -0.79 0.99 -5.63
N THR A 45 -2.09 0.80 -5.43
CA THR A 45 -3.02 1.88 -5.12
C THR A 45 -3.24 1.92 -3.61
N ILE A 46 -3.01 3.08 -3.00
CA ILE A 46 -3.30 3.32 -1.58
C ILE A 46 -4.69 3.96 -1.51
N TRP A 47 -5.62 3.26 -0.90
CA TRP A 47 -6.96 3.78 -0.69
C TRP A 47 -6.95 4.92 0.33
N LYS A 48 -7.76 5.94 0.07
CA LYS A 48 -7.95 7.07 0.98
C LYS A 48 -9.41 7.26 1.32
N GLU A 49 -9.69 7.53 2.58
CA GLU A 49 -11.03 7.86 3.03
C GLU A 49 -11.47 9.22 2.45
N PRO A 50 -12.58 9.28 1.66
CA PRO A 50 -12.98 10.50 0.95
C PRO A 50 -13.22 11.70 1.85
N LEU A 51 -13.79 11.51 3.04
CA LEU A 51 -14.02 12.61 3.99
C LEU A 51 -12.73 13.23 4.50
N LYS A 52 -11.73 12.39 4.80
CA LYS A 52 -10.40 12.87 5.25
C LYS A 52 -9.66 13.59 4.12
N VAL A 53 -9.73 13.05 2.90
CA VAL A 53 -9.17 13.74 1.73
C VAL A 53 -9.81 15.10 1.55
N ARG A 54 -11.14 15.19 1.64
CA ARG A 54 -11.87 16.46 1.53
C ARG A 54 -11.45 17.46 2.63
N MET A 55 -11.40 17.01 3.87
CA MET A 55 -11.00 17.87 5.00
C MET A 55 -9.58 18.44 4.85
N ARG A 56 -8.67 17.62 4.33
CA ARG A 56 -7.28 18.01 4.13
C ARG A 56 -7.05 18.90 2.92
N THR A 57 -7.72 18.60 1.80
CA THR A 57 -7.48 19.27 0.52
C THR A 57 -8.49 20.37 0.20
N MET A 58 -9.61 20.43 0.94
CA MET A 58 -10.72 21.35 0.72
C MET A 58 -11.30 21.29 -0.70
N VAL A 59 -11.10 20.17 -1.41
CA VAL A 59 -11.56 19.96 -2.78
C VAL A 59 -13.08 20.03 -2.84
N GLN A 60 -13.59 20.93 -3.64
CA GLN A 60 -15.04 21.18 -3.77
C GLN A 60 -15.77 20.00 -4.39
N SER A 61 -15.17 19.29 -5.33
CA SER A 61 -15.77 18.12 -6.00
C SER A 61 -16.08 16.94 -5.06
N LEU A 62 -15.56 16.95 -3.83
CA LEU A 62 -15.89 15.97 -2.78
C LEU A 62 -16.97 16.48 -1.80
N MET A 63 -17.63 17.59 -2.08
CA MET A 63 -18.71 18.11 -1.24
C MET A 63 -20.02 17.40 -1.54
N HIS A 64 -20.62 16.78 -0.52
CA HIS A 64 -21.90 16.07 -0.64
C HIS A 64 -23.02 16.96 -1.20
N LYS A 65 -23.00 18.27 -0.92
CA LYS A 65 -24.02 19.21 -1.43
C LYS A 65 -24.18 19.15 -2.96
N PHE A 66 -23.10 18.91 -3.70
CA PHE A 66 -23.15 18.81 -5.16
C PHE A 66 -23.88 17.56 -5.67
N ILE A 67 -24.05 16.52 -4.85
CA ILE A 67 -24.91 15.39 -5.21
C ILE A 67 -26.36 15.88 -5.40
N VAL A 68 -26.79 16.86 -4.59
CA VAL A 68 -28.15 17.40 -4.63
C VAL A 68 -28.27 18.55 -5.65
N GLU A 69 -27.28 19.44 -5.70
CA GLU A 69 -27.30 20.64 -6.53
C GLU A 69 -26.96 20.37 -8.00
N ASP A 70 -25.87 19.64 -8.23
CA ASP A 70 -25.36 19.31 -9.57
C ASP A 70 -24.33 18.18 -9.48
N SER A 71 -24.79 16.96 -9.66
CA SER A 71 -23.93 15.75 -9.53
C SER A 71 -22.81 15.67 -10.57
N THR A 72 -22.87 16.43 -11.67
CA THR A 72 -21.81 16.48 -12.67
C THR A 72 -20.52 17.12 -12.15
N LYS A 73 -20.59 17.81 -11.01
CA LYS A 73 -19.45 18.42 -10.32
C LYS A 73 -18.80 17.49 -9.29
N CYS A 74 -19.38 16.29 -9.08
CA CYS A 74 -18.86 15.34 -8.12
C CYS A 74 -17.83 14.41 -8.76
N PHE A 75 -16.68 14.28 -8.11
CA PHE A 75 -15.63 13.35 -8.50
C PHE A 75 -15.23 12.47 -7.31
N THR A 76 -14.42 11.45 -7.58
CA THR A 76 -13.89 10.56 -6.55
C THR A 76 -12.68 11.19 -5.85
N ALA A 77 -12.42 10.77 -4.62
CA ALA A 77 -11.16 11.06 -3.96
C ALA A 77 -10.01 10.38 -4.73
N MET A 78 -8.95 11.14 -5.00
CA MET A 78 -7.78 10.58 -5.66
C MET A 78 -7.00 9.70 -4.68
N PRO A 79 -6.64 8.48 -5.09
CA PRO A 79 -5.76 7.62 -4.32
C PRO A 79 -4.32 8.13 -4.37
N ASP A 80 -3.46 7.57 -3.51
CA ASP A 80 -2.03 7.62 -3.73
C ASP A 80 -1.58 6.35 -4.46
N TYR A 81 -0.41 6.42 -5.06
CA TYR A 81 0.21 5.32 -5.77
C TYR A 81 1.62 5.06 -5.24
N VAL A 82 2.00 3.79 -5.19
CA VAL A 82 3.40 3.39 -5.12
C VAL A 82 3.77 2.79 -6.47
N LEU A 83 4.61 3.48 -7.21
CA LEU A 83 5.12 3.03 -8.51
C LEU A 83 6.39 2.22 -8.29
N ILE A 84 6.42 0.99 -8.80
CA ILE A 84 7.53 0.07 -8.63
C ILE A 84 8.31 -0.06 -9.92
N PHE A 85 9.61 0.14 -9.82
CA PHE A 85 10.54 0.06 -10.94
C PHE A 85 11.67 -0.92 -10.64
N THR A 86 12.24 -1.51 -11.69
CA THR A 86 13.48 -2.27 -11.61
C THR A 86 14.56 -1.60 -12.46
N LYS A 87 15.74 -1.40 -11.90
CA LYS A 87 16.88 -0.88 -12.68
C LYS A 87 17.33 -1.94 -13.69
N LYS A 88 17.40 -1.57 -14.99
CA LYS A 88 17.83 -2.48 -16.06
C LYS A 88 19.17 -3.15 -15.74
N GLY A 89 19.22 -4.45 -15.98
CA GLY A 89 20.39 -5.30 -15.76
C GLY A 89 20.19 -6.38 -14.72
N GLU A 90 21.11 -7.31 -14.66
CA GLU A 90 21.03 -8.50 -13.81
C GLU A 90 21.34 -8.18 -12.35
N ASN A 91 20.56 -8.77 -11.46
CA ASN A 91 20.85 -8.80 -10.02
C ASN A 91 21.77 -9.97 -9.71
N LYS A 92 23.08 -9.72 -9.68
CA LYS A 92 24.10 -10.74 -9.43
C LYS A 92 24.04 -11.37 -8.02
N VAL A 93 23.44 -10.67 -7.08
CA VAL A 93 23.31 -11.14 -5.69
C VAL A 93 21.82 -11.11 -5.33
N PRO A 94 21.14 -12.26 -5.30
CA PRO A 94 19.74 -12.33 -4.90
C PRO A 94 19.51 -11.74 -3.51
N VAL A 95 18.34 -11.15 -3.30
CA VAL A 95 17.84 -10.82 -1.96
C VAL A 95 16.93 -11.96 -1.55
N THR A 96 17.33 -12.68 -0.52
CA THR A 96 16.60 -13.85 -0.03
C THR A 96 16.02 -13.57 1.35
N HIS A 97 14.94 -14.21 1.66
CA HIS A 97 14.30 -14.24 2.97
C HIS A 97 14.35 -15.69 3.47
N GLU A 98 15.46 -16.09 4.09
CA GLU A 98 15.73 -17.46 4.49
C GLU A 98 14.66 -18.05 5.41
N HIS A 99 14.02 -17.19 6.21
CA HIS A 99 12.94 -17.57 7.11
C HIS A 99 11.53 -17.22 6.59
N GLY A 100 11.41 -16.88 5.30
CA GLY A 100 10.18 -16.34 4.73
C GLY A 100 9.84 -14.96 5.31
N LEU A 101 8.56 -14.60 5.27
CA LEU A 101 8.10 -13.27 5.72
C LEU A 101 7.62 -13.23 7.17
N LYS A 102 7.59 -14.36 7.88
CA LYS A 102 7.07 -14.43 9.25
C LYS A 102 7.77 -13.49 10.24
N HIS A 103 9.06 -13.24 10.05
CA HIS A 103 9.83 -12.32 10.89
C HIS A 103 9.54 -10.84 10.63
N TYR A 104 8.86 -10.50 9.55
CA TYR A 104 8.46 -9.10 9.30
C TYR A 104 7.34 -8.62 10.24
N PHE A 105 6.68 -9.54 10.93
CA PHE A 105 5.77 -9.20 12.02
C PHE A 105 6.43 -9.29 13.41
N GLY A 106 7.62 -9.90 13.54
CA GLY A 106 8.22 -10.28 14.82
C GLY A 106 8.64 -9.12 15.73
N GLU A 107 8.84 -7.94 15.18
CA GLU A 107 9.16 -6.72 15.92
C GLU A 107 8.20 -5.58 15.62
N THR A 108 7.31 -5.77 14.64
CA THR A 108 6.35 -4.75 14.24
C THR A 108 5.00 -5.10 14.81
N PRO A 109 4.38 -4.23 15.59
CA PRO A 109 3.06 -4.48 16.12
C PRO A 109 2.06 -4.76 15.00
N ILE A 110 1.13 -5.66 15.24
CA ILE A 110 0.01 -5.89 14.33
C ILE A 110 -0.73 -4.55 14.21
N LEU A 111 -0.84 -4.06 12.98
CA LEU A 111 -1.48 -2.77 12.75
C LEU A 111 -2.92 -2.78 13.30
N PRO A 112 -3.37 -1.72 13.98
CA PRO A 112 -4.69 -1.68 14.63
C PRO A 112 -5.86 -1.98 13.69
N ASN A 113 -5.72 -1.67 12.41
CA ASN A 113 -6.72 -2.00 11.40
C ASN A 113 -6.77 -3.50 11.07
N ILE A 114 -5.63 -4.19 11.07
CA ILE A 114 -5.57 -5.66 10.90
C ILE A 114 -6.22 -6.33 12.10
N LEU A 115 -5.87 -5.91 13.33
CA LEU A 115 -6.47 -6.40 14.56
C LEU A 115 -7.99 -6.20 14.57
N ARG A 116 -8.45 -5.00 14.18
CA ARG A 116 -9.88 -4.68 14.12
C ARG A 116 -10.59 -5.51 13.04
N ALA A 117 -10.00 -5.61 11.85
CA ALA A 117 -10.57 -6.41 10.76
C ALA A 117 -10.67 -7.88 11.14
N TRP A 118 -9.63 -8.42 11.78
CA TRP A 118 -9.64 -9.78 12.30
C TRP A 118 -10.75 -9.99 13.34
N ASN A 119 -10.81 -9.13 14.35
CA ASN A 119 -11.80 -9.23 15.41
C ASN A 119 -13.23 -9.13 14.89
N ASN A 120 -13.48 -8.23 13.94
CA ASN A 120 -14.79 -8.11 13.29
C ASN A 120 -15.16 -9.34 12.47
N ALA A 121 -14.21 -9.89 11.71
CA ALA A 121 -14.46 -11.05 10.85
C ALA A 121 -14.65 -12.36 11.64
N ASN A 122 -14.11 -12.45 12.86
CA ASN A 122 -14.14 -13.66 13.67
C ASN A 122 -14.96 -13.50 14.97
N ASP A 123 -15.68 -12.38 15.13
CA ASP A 123 -16.42 -12.05 16.36
C ASP A 123 -15.58 -12.23 17.64
N SER A 124 -14.35 -11.75 17.57
CA SER A 124 -13.35 -11.90 18.64
C SER A 124 -12.99 -10.55 19.25
N LYS A 125 -12.32 -10.59 20.42
CA LYS A 125 -11.84 -9.41 21.14
C LYS A 125 -10.37 -9.57 21.53
N LEU A 126 -9.59 -10.16 20.65
CA LEU A 126 -8.16 -10.35 20.88
C LEU A 126 -7.45 -8.99 20.93
N ASN A 127 -6.47 -8.88 21.82
CA ASN A 127 -5.47 -7.83 21.74
C ASN A 127 -4.37 -8.24 20.73
N GLU A 128 -3.40 -7.36 20.53
CA GLU A 128 -2.32 -7.55 19.57
C GLU A 128 -1.48 -8.80 19.85
N ASP A 129 -1.03 -8.96 21.10
CA ASP A 129 -0.20 -10.11 21.51
C ASP A 129 -0.97 -11.42 21.39
N GLN A 130 -2.24 -11.42 21.74
CA GLN A 130 -3.11 -12.57 21.63
C GLN A 130 -3.34 -12.96 20.17
N LEU A 131 -3.58 -11.99 19.28
CA LEU A 131 -3.73 -12.26 17.85
C LEU A 131 -2.41 -12.77 17.26
N TRP A 132 -1.29 -12.19 17.66
CA TRP A 132 0.03 -12.64 17.22
C TRP A 132 0.33 -14.08 17.66
N SER A 133 0.08 -14.41 18.94
CA SER A 133 0.23 -15.76 19.44
C SER A 133 -0.67 -16.75 18.72
N TYR A 134 -1.91 -16.39 18.48
CA TYR A 134 -2.87 -17.21 17.74
C TYR A 134 -2.40 -17.47 16.29
N LEU A 135 -1.92 -16.45 15.59
CA LEU A 135 -1.43 -16.60 14.22
C LEU A 135 -0.18 -17.48 14.17
N ASN A 136 0.75 -17.32 15.11
CA ASN A 136 1.92 -18.18 15.21
C ASN A 136 1.56 -19.62 15.50
N GLU A 137 0.71 -19.87 16.49
CA GLU A 137 0.27 -21.22 16.84
C GLU A 137 -0.46 -21.93 15.70
N LYS A 138 -1.33 -21.18 15.00
CA LYS A 138 -2.21 -21.78 13.99
C LYS A 138 -1.57 -21.87 12.59
N PHE A 139 -0.71 -20.94 12.23
CA PHE A 139 -0.20 -20.80 10.86
C PHE A 139 1.31 -20.96 10.74
N ASP A 140 2.07 -20.88 11.82
CA ASP A 140 3.52 -21.16 11.79
C ASP A 140 3.78 -22.67 11.95
N ASP A 141 3.19 -23.44 11.05
CA ASP A 141 3.10 -24.89 11.08
C ASP A 141 4.24 -25.62 10.31
N ALA A 142 5.11 -24.86 9.65
CA ALA A 142 6.20 -25.43 8.89
C ALA A 142 7.52 -24.71 9.15
N THR A 143 8.59 -25.50 9.29
CA THR A 143 9.97 -24.99 9.41
C THR A 143 10.50 -24.51 8.06
N ASP A 144 10.01 -25.09 6.95
CA ASP A 144 10.37 -24.65 5.61
C ASP A 144 9.64 -23.36 5.24
N PRO A 145 10.36 -22.24 4.99
CA PRO A 145 9.76 -20.97 4.62
C PRO A 145 8.87 -21.02 3.38
N LYS A 146 9.11 -21.97 2.46
CA LYS A 146 8.34 -22.12 1.23
C LYS A 146 6.92 -22.65 1.46
N THR A 147 6.74 -23.41 2.53
CA THR A 147 5.45 -24.06 2.87
C THR A 147 4.79 -23.46 4.09
N ASN A 148 5.45 -22.52 4.77
CA ASN A 148 4.93 -21.88 5.97
C ASN A 148 3.71 -21.01 5.66
N LYS A 149 2.55 -21.35 6.23
CA LYS A 149 1.28 -20.66 5.96
C LYS A 149 1.27 -19.21 6.44
N LEU A 150 1.93 -18.93 7.57
CA LEU A 150 2.05 -17.56 8.09
C LEU A 150 2.82 -16.68 7.09
N SER A 151 3.94 -17.18 6.55
CA SER A 151 4.70 -16.48 5.51
C SER A 151 3.86 -16.21 4.26
N HIS A 152 3.06 -17.18 3.81
CA HIS A 152 2.12 -17.02 2.69
C HIS A 152 1.03 -15.98 2.98
N TYR A 153 0.48 -15.97 4.20
CA TYR A 153 -0.53 -14.97 4.61
C TYR A 153 0.04 -13.56 4.58
N ILE A 154 1.23 -13.37 5.13
CA ILE A 154 1.92 -12.08 5.10
C ILE A 154 2.20 -11.64 3.67
N TRP A 155 2.71 -12.56 2.85
CA TRP A 155 2.97 -12.28 1.43
C TRP A 155 1.73 -11.81 0.69
N GLN A 156 0.57 -12.44 0.90
CA GLN A 156 -0.69 -12.05 0.26
C GLN A 156 -1.08 -10.60 0.57
N ARG A 157 -0.84 -10.14 1.79
CA ARG A 157 -1.08 -8.74 2.18
C ARG A 157 -0.20 -7.78 1.40
N TYR A 158 1.09 -8.07 1.31
CA TYR A 158 2.03 -7.22 0.56
C TYR A 158 1.87 -7.32 -0.95
N ALA A 159 1.42 -8.45 -1.47
CA ALA A 159 1.18 -8.67 -2.89
C ALA A 159 -0.14 -8.04 -3.39
N SER A 160 -0.98 -7.51 -2.51
CA SER A 160 -2.21 -6.82 -2.89
C SER A 160 -1.90 -5.60 -3.75
N SER A 161 -2.68 -5.42 -4.82
CA SER A 161 -2.60 -4.24 -5.69
C SER A 161 -3.29 -3.00 -5.09
N VAL A 162 -4.07 -3.19 -4.02
CA VAL A 162 -4.71 -2.11 -3.26
C VAL A 162 -4.35 -2.28 -1.80
N TRP A 163 -3.79 -1.24 -1.20
CA TRP A 163 -3.52 -1.14 0.22
C TRP A 163 -4.54 -0.21 0.86
N ASP A 164 -5.38 -0.75 1.73
CA ASP A 164 -6.45 -0.06 2.44
C ASP A 164 -6.14 0.16 3.93
N ASP A 165 -5.01 -0.33 4.39
CA ASP A 165 -4.53 -0.27 5.76
C ASP A 165 -3.61 0.93 6.05
N ILE A 166 -3.14 1.63 5.02
CA ILE A 166 -2.39 2.87 5.17
C ILE A 166 -3.35 4.03 5.42
N ARG A 167 -3.35 4.55 6.65
CA ARG A 167 -4.22 5.66 7.04
C ARG A 167 -3.48 6.98 7.05
N ILE A 168 -4.17 8.03 6.62
CA ILE A 168 -3.65 9.40 6.65
C ILE A 168 -3.26 9.83 8.07
N ASP A 169 -3.97 9.31 9.09
CA ASP A 169 -3.75 9.64 10.50
C ASP A 169 -2.52 8.94 11.10
N ASN A 170 -2.02 7.88 10.45
CA ASN A 170 -0.86 7.12 10.89
C ASN A 170 0.45 7.63 10.27
N VAL A 171 0.39 8.69 9.52
CA VAL A 171 1.57 9.34 8.95
C VAL A 171 2.11 10.29 10.02
N LEU A 172 3.33 9.99 10.47
CA LEU A 172 4.23 10.70 11.39
C LEU A 172 3.76 12.08 11.90
N PRO A 173 3.97 12.37 13.18
CA PRO A 173 3.61 13.64 13.78
C PRO A 173 4.27 14.82 13.07
#